data_7df9a807e91c27a06e3a02598d456d0f
#
_entry.id   7df9a807e91c27a06e3a02598d456d0f
#
_cell.length_a   1.000
_cell.length_b   1.000
_cell.length_c   1.000
_cell.angle_alpha   90.00
_cell.angle_beta   90.00
_cell.angle_gamma   90.00
#
_symmetry.space_group_name_H-M   'P 1'
#
loop_
_entity.id
_entity.type
_entity.pdbx_description
1 polymer ?
#
loop_
_entity_poly.entity_id
_entity_poly.type
_entity_poly.pdbx_seq_one_letter_code
_entity_poly.pdbx_strand_id
1 'polypeptide(L)'
;MKVLITGGTGFIGKALIKKLNEKGHELVVLTRNPDAAGFHIPVHCDIQAWNEESGILSSDKINGIDAIINLSGENIADGRWTDSRKQKIIKSRVQSVQCLTNAIKAMTQKPRVFISASAIGFYGERGDESLEETNTKGHGFLSDVCQQWEKEIFKVSELGVKTVALRIGMVLGHDGGALQKMLAPFKLGLGGKLGNGNQWMSWIHILDLISMITHAIENPSLEGTYNAVSPNPIQNHEFTKTLASILNRPAITPVPKFILKFALGELSELLLGSQKVSAKKSLETGFSYEYPCLKDALKEVCSHNYHEVKVEQWVPATRENTFAFFKEAKNLEVITPDFLHFKVLKQSTPRVQEGTKINYSLSLHGMPFRWQSQITDWKPDQMFSDIQLKGPYSYWSHKHEFEEKDDGTLIKDHVLYKVPFGILGDFIAHGFIRRDIEKIFTYRQKKIDELFNHQDKNIIN
;
A
#
# COMPACT_ATOMS: atom_id res chain seq x y z
N MET A 1 11.50 0.39 -18.79
CA MET A 1 12.03 1.65 -18.23
C MET A 1 12.44 1.38 -16.80
N LYS A 2 13.45 2.13 -16.34
CA LYS A 2 13.84 2.12 -14.93
C LYS A 2 13.10 3.23 -14.19
N VAL A 3 12.30 2.85 -13.18
CA VAL A 3 11.39 3.76 -12.48
C VAL A 3 11.75 3.84 -11.00
N LEU A 4 12.01 5.05 -10.53
CA LEU A 4 12.26 5.32 -9.12
C LEU A 4 10.97 5.74 -8.42
N ILE A 5 10.69 5.13 -7.27
CA ILE A 5 9.46 5.37 -6.50
C ILE A 5 9.83 5.72 -5.05
N THR A 6 9.33 6.85 -4.57
CA THR A 6 9.33 7.16 -3.14
C THR A 6 7.93 6.93 -2.57
N GLY A 7 7.85 6.59 -1.28
CA GLY A 7 6.56 6.21 -0.68
C GLY A 7 6.03 4.84 -1.14
N GLY A 8 6.90 3.98 -1.69
CA GLY A 8 6.57 2.67 -2.23
C GLY A 8 5.96 1.70 -1.21
N THR A 9 6.28 1.84 0.07
CA THR A 9 5.71 1.02 1.16
C THR A 9 4.30 1.46 1.60
N GLY A 10 3.82 2.60 1.08
CA GLY A 10 2.49 3.13 1.37
C GLY A 10 1.37 2.44 0.58
N PHE A 11 0.13 2.76 0.89
CA PHE A 11 -1.07 2.20 0.27
C PHE A 11 -1.08 2.32 -1.27
N ILE A 12 -0.87 3.52 -1.80
CA ILE A 12 -0.81 3.77 -3.25
C ILE A 12 0.45 3.16 -3.85
N GLY A 13 1.61 3.30 -3.15
CA GLY A 13 2.90 2.83 -3.61
C GLY A 13 2.95 1.33 -3.87
N LYS A 14 2.39 0.52 -2.98
CA LYS A 14 2.31 -0.94 -3.14
C LYS A 14 1.54 -1.36 -4.38
N ALA A 15 0.38 -0.75 -4.61
CA ALA A 15 -0.44 -1.03 -5.78
C ALA A 15 0.27 -0.60 -7.08
N LEU A 16 0.95 0.55 -7.05
CA LEU A 16 1.73 1.05 -8.17
C LEU A 16 2.91 0.13 -8.51
N ILE A 17 3.69 -0.25 -7.52
CA ILE A 17 4.84 -1.16 -7.67
C ILE A 17 4.40 -2.46 -8.34
N LYS A 18 3.31 -3.07 -7.86
CA LYS A 18 2.75 -4.28 -8.46
C LYS A 18 2.43 -4.07 -9.94
N LYS A 19 1.71 -2.99 -10.27
CA LYS A 19 1.30 -2.70 -11.64
C LYS A 19 2.48 -2.44 -12.59
N LEU A 20 3.48 -1.70 -12.13
CA LEU A 20 4.66 -1.39 -12.93
C LEU A 20 5.54 -2.64 -13.14
N ASN A 21 5.65 -3.51 -12.13
CA ASN A 21 6.33 -4.80 -12.27
C ASN A 21 5.61 -5.71 -13.28
N GLU A 22 4.28 -5.79 -13.25
CA GLU A 22 3.47 -6.52 -14.24
C GLU A 22 3.69 -6.02 -15.68
N LYS A 23 4.02 -4.72 -15.84
CA LYS A 23 4.37 -4.11 -17.13
C LYS A 23 5.86 -4.30 -17.52
N GLY A 24 6.65 -4.98 -16.71
CA GLY A 24 8.06 -5.26 -16.98
C GLY A 24 9.00 -4.07 -16.78
N HIS A 25 8.65 -3.11 -15.92
CA HIS A 25 9.54 -2.02 -15.54
C HIS A 25 10.56 -2.48 -14.49
N GLU A 26 11.79 -2.01 -14.58
CA GLU A 26 12.79 -2.11 -13.52
C GLU A 26 12.48 -1.08 -12.44
N LEU A 27 12.38 -1.51 -11.18
CA LEU A 27 11.91 -0.67 -10.08
C LEU A 27 13.00 -0.41 -9.05
N VAL A 28 13.16 0.84 -8.68
CA VAL A 28 13.99 1.30 -7.56
C VAL A 28 13.09 1.97 -6.54
N VAL A 29 13.05 1.46 -5.32
CA VAL A 29 12.20 2.00 -4.25
C VAL A 29 13.06 2.65 -3.18
N LEU A 30 12.83 3.93 -2.94
CA LEU A 30 13.47 4.66 -1.85
C LEU A 30 12.61 4.61 -0.58
N THR A 31 13.21 4.20 0.53
CA THR A 31 12.52 4.08 1.82
C THR A 31 13.45 4.43 2.99
N ARG A 32 12.86 4.88 4.10
CA ARG A 32 13.59 5.16 5.35
C ARG A 32 14.05 3.89 6.07
N ASN A 33 13.36 2.79 5.87
CA ASN A 33 13.68 1.50 6.49
C ASN A 33 13.65 0.38 5.44
N PRO A 34 14.79 0.12 4.77
CA PRO A 34 14.90 -0.94 3.76
C PRO A 34 14.64 -2.32 4.33
N ASP A 35 15.10 -2.61 5.55
CA ASP A 35 14.96 -3.93 6.17
C ASP A 35 13.50 -4.34 6.37
N ALA A 36 12.63 -3.37 6.73
CA ALA A 36 11.20 -3.63 6.87
C ALA A 36 10.44 -3.51 5.53
N ALA A 37 11.04 -2.93 4.51
CA ALA A 37 10.36 -2.65 3.25
C ALA A 37 10.03 -3.93 2.47
N GLY A 38 10.86 -4.97 2.56
CA GLY A 38 10.65 -6.26 1.89
C GLY A 38 9.29 -6.88 2.20
N PHE A 39 8.82 -6.76 3.45
CA PHE A 39 7.47 -7.21 3.82
C PHE A 39 6.34 -6.37 3.20
N HIS A 40 6.60 -5.08 2.97
CA HIS A 40 5.58 -4.15 2.47
C HIS A 40 5.53 -4.05 0.95
N ILE A 41 6.60 -4.44 0.26
CA ILE A 41 6.71 -4.37 -1.20
C ILE A 41 6.37 -5.74 -1.77
N PRO A 42 5.30 -5.86 -2.58
CA PRO A 42 4.74 -7.14 -3.01
C PRO A 42 5.53 -7.82 -4.13
N VAL A 43 6.65 -7.25 -4.57
CA VAL A 43 7.47 -7.74 -5.67
C VAL A 43 8.96 -7.56 -5.36
N HIS A 44 9.82 -8.40 -5.94
CA HIS A 44 11.26 -8.22 -5.84
C HIS A 44 11.71 -7.00 -6.68
N CYS A 45 12.38 -6.04 -6.03
CA CYS A 45 12.92 -4.84 -6.68
C CYS A 45 14.11 -4.29 -5.89
N ASP A 46 14.84 -3.34 -6.48
CA ASP A 46 15.93 -2.66 -5.78
C ASP A 46 15.36 -1.73 -4.70
N ILE A 47 15.68 -2.02 -3.43
CA ILE A 47 15.23 -1.23 -2.27
C ILE A 47 16.43 -0.51 -1.67
N GLN A 48 16.38 0.81 -1.65
CA GLN A 48 17.48 1.63 -1.19
C GLN A 48 17.09 2.53 -0.02
N ALA A 49 18.03 2.68 0.93
CA ALA A 49 17.86 3.60 2.04
C ALA A 49 17.84 5.07 1.57
N TRP A 50 16.84 5.81 2.03
CA TRP A 50 16.71 7.23 1.78
C TRP A 50 16.12 7.95 3.00
N ASN A 51 16.73 9.08 3.35
CA ASN A 51 16.22 9.98 4.38
C ASN A 51 16.08 11.38 3.79
N GLU A 52 14.83 11.81 3.58
CA GLU A 52 14.50 13.13 3.08
C GLU A 52 14.97 14.28 4.00
N GLU A 53 15.11 14.03 5.31
CA GLU A 53 15.55 15.03 6.28
C GLU A 53 17.04 15.35 6.12
N SER A 54 17.85 14.42 5.65
CA SER A 54 19.27 14.67 5.37
C SER A 54 19.48 15.58 4.15
N GLY A 55 18.47 15.71 3.30
CA GLY A 55 18.51 16.50 2.06
C GLY A 55 19.50 15.97 1.01
N ILE A 56 20.12 14.80 1.25
CA ILE A 56 21.16 14.23 0.41
C ILE A 56 20.64 12.89 -0.17
N LEU A 57 20.58 12.82 -1.48
CA LEU A 57 20.42 11.59 -2.24
C LEU A 57 21.58 11.50 -3.22
N SER A 58 22.41 10.45 -3.09
CA SER A 58 23.55 10.25 -3.99
C SER A 58 23.05 10.05 -5.43
N SER A 59 23.69 10.75 -6.38
CA SER A 59 23.39 10.61 -7.80
C SER A 59 23.61 9.18 -8.30
N ASP A 60 24.50 8.42 -7.69
CA ASP A 60 24.77 7.03 -8.06
C ASP A 60 23.56 6.12 -7.87
N LYS A 61 22.73 6.44 -6.87
CA LYS A 61 21.49 5.70 -6.59
C LYS A 61 20.38 5.94 -7.61
N ILE A 62 20.48 7.01 -8.38
CA ILE A 62 19.45 7.44 -9.33
C ILE A 62 19.93 7.52 -10.78
N ASN A 63 21.15 7.04 -11.06
CA ASN A 63 21.67 6.99 -12.43
C ASN A 63 20.87 6.01 -13.29
N GLY A 64 20.60 6.42 -14.54
CA GLY A 64 19.84 5.62 -15.50
C GLY A 64 18.35 5.53 -15.21
N ILE A 65 17.80 6.36 -14.31
CA ILE A 65 16.36 6.42 -14.04
C ILE A 65 15.64 7.16 -15.18
N ASP A 66 14.64 6.52 -15.77
CA ASP A 66 13.80 7.09 -16.83
C ASP A 66 12.63 7.92 -16.28
N ALA A 67 12.06 7.49 -15.16
CA ALA A 67 10.91 8.14 -14.54
C ALA A 67 11.03 8.17 -13.00
N ILE A 68 10.60 9.26 -12.38
CA ILE A 68 10.55 9.39 -10.92
C ILE A 68 9.11 9.62 -10.49
N ILE A 69 8.64 8.82 -9.52
CA ILE A 69 7.30 8.92 -8.94
C ILE A 69 7.44 9.21 -7.44
N ASN A 70 6.99 10.39 -7.05
CA ASN A 70 7.05 10.83 -5.65
C ASN A 70 5.67 10.70 -4.99
N LEU A 71 5.51 9.67 -4.15
CA LEU A 71 4.34 9.44 -3.30
C LEU A 71 4.65 9.63 -1.81
N SER A 72 5.84 10.17 -1.49
CA SER A 72 6.25 10.42 -0.10
C SER A 72 5.42 11.50 0.55
N GLY A 73 5.05 11.26 1.79
CA GLY A 73 4.36 12.24 2.62
C GLY A 73 3.86 11.60 3.91
N GLU A 74 3.96 12.35 4.98
CA GLU A 74 3.43 11.97 6.28
C GLU A 74 1.91 11.83 6.22
N ASN A 75 1.36 10.78 6.84
CA ASN A 75 -0.08 10.54 6.83
C ASN A 75 -0.84 11.64 7.58
N ILE A 76 -1.70 12.38 6.87
CA ILE A 76 -2.47 13.51 7.43
C ILE A 76 -3.54 13.08 8.43
N ALA A 77 -3.97 11.82 8.38
CA ALA A 77 -5.07 11.30 9.21
C ALA A 77 -4.59 10.60 10.50
N ASP A 78 -3.30 10.64 10.82
CA ASP A 78 -2.73 10.04 12.02
C ASP A 78 -2.63 11.07 13.16
N GLY A 79 -3.69 11.14 13.97
CA GLY A 79 -3.78 12.02 15.13
C GLY A 79 -4.21 13.46 14.80
N ARG A 80 -4.41 14.26 15.88
CA ARG A 80 -4.83 15.66 15.79
C ARG A 80 -3.74 16.54 15.19
N TRP A 81 -4.11 17.59 14.47
CA TRP A 81 -3.20 18.56 13.88
C TRP A 81 -2.73 19.59 14.91
N THR A 82 -1.71 19.21 15.70
CA THR A 82 -0.92 20.14 16.50
C THR A 82 0.06 20.90 15.59
N ASP A 83 0.63 21.99 16.06
CA ASP A 83 1.61 22.76 15.28
C ASP A 83 2.82 21.90 14.87
N SER A 84 3.32 21.06 15.78
CA SER A 84 4.39 20.11 15.48
C SER A 84 3.96 19.11 14.37
N ARG A 85 2.74 18.60 14.43
CA ARG A 85 2.20 17.69 13.42
C ARG A 85 2.03 18.37 12.06
N LYS A 86 1.51 19.59 12.05
CA LYS A 86 1.38 20.41 10.83
C LYS A 86 2.74 20.64 10.18
N GLN A 87 3.77 20.96 10.97
CA GLN A 87 5.14 21.13 10.47
C GLN A 87 5.70 19.82 9.87
N LYS A 88 5.46 18.67 10.48
CA LYS A 88 5.87 17.37 9.92
C LYS A 88 5.17 17.09 8.58
N ILE A 89 3.87 17.40 8.48
CA ILE A 89 3.08 17.22 7.26
C ILE A 89 3.64 18.08 6.11
N ILE A 90 3.98 19.35 6.36
CA ILE A 90 4.60 20.24 5.38
C ILE A 90 5.98 19.73 4.99
N LYS A 91 6.86 19.53 5.99
CA LYS A 91 8.26 19.17 5.79
C LYS A 91 8.40 17.89 4.98
N SER A 92 7.67 16.83 5.33
CA SER A 92 7.75 15.53 4.63
C SER A 92 7.44 15.62 3.13
N ARG A 93 6.63 16.59 2.70
CA ARG A 93 6.27 16.82 1.30
C ARG A 93 7.26 17.72 0.58
N VAL A 94 7.57 18.85 1.19
CA VAL A 94 8.46 19.86 0.62
C VAL A 94 9.89 19.32 0.54
N GLN A 95 10.42 18.75 1.63
CA GLN A 95 11.79 18.24 1.66
C GLN A 95 12.01 17.03 0.75
N SER A 96 11.00 16.13 0.62
CA SER A 96 11.12 15.01 -0.31
C SER A 96 11.32 15.48 -1.76
N VAL A 97 10.53 16.47 -2.19
CA VAL A 97 10.66 17.05 -3.54
C VAL A 97 11.99 17.81 -3.68
N GLN A 98 12.39 18.59 -2.69
CA GLN A 98 13.66 19.32 -2.72
C GLN A 98 14.85 18.38 -2.84
N CYS A 99 14.86 17.29 -2.08
CA CYS A 99 15.90 16.27 -2.14
C CYS A 99 15.98 15.62 -3.54
N LEU A 100 14.84 15.24 -4.12
CA LEU A 100 14.77 14.70 -5.47
C LEU A 100 15.20 15.72 -6.52
N THR A 101 14.79 16.98 -6.39
CA THR A 101 15.18 18.08 -7.31
C THR A 101 16.71 18.27 -7.31
N ASN A 102 17.32 18.27 -6.13
CA ASN A 102 18.77 18.40 -6.00
C ASN A 102 19.50 17.20 -6.62
N ALA A 103 18.99 16.00 -6.40
CA ALA A 103 19.53 14.79 -7.03
C ALA A 103 19.41 14.84 -8.56
N ILE A 104 18.26 15.22 -9.11
CA ILE A 104 18.04 15.39 -10.56
C ILE A 104 19.01 16.44 -11.14
N LYS A 105 19.28 17.53 -10.43
CA LYS A 105 20.29 18.55 -10.87
C LYS A 105 21.66 17.93 -11.08
N ALA A 106 22.07 17.01 -10.21
CA ALA A 106 23.36 16.35 -10.24
C ALA A 106 23.47 15.20 -11.25
N MET A 107 22.34 14.73 -11.83
CA MET A 107 22.35 13.67 -12.83
C MET A 107 22.93 14.13 -14.15
N THR A 108 23.78 13.29 -14.75
CA THR A 108 24.29 13.49 -16.12
C THR A 108 23.17 13.32 -17.15
N GLN A 109 22.32 12.31 -16.97
CA GLN A 109 21.15 12.08 -17.80
C GLN A 109 19.91 12.24 -16.90
N LYS A 110 19.10 13.23 -17.21
CA LYS A 110 17.88 13.52 -16.45
C LYS A 110 16.74 12.56 -16.80
N PRO A 111 15.83 12.27 -15.86
CA PRO A 111 14.66 11.46 -16.14
C PRO A 111 13.74 12.15 -17.17
N ARG A 112 13.00 11.37 -17.92
CA ARG A 112 12.02 11.88 -18.90
C ARG A 112 10.82 12.53 -18.25
N VAL A 113 10.42 12.01 -17.08
CA VAL A 113 9.22 12.48 -16.38
C VAL A 113 9.40 12.40 -14.85
N PHE A 114 8.89 13.42 -14.19
CA PHE A 114 8.71 13.49 -12.74
C PHE A 114 7.22 13.59 -12.43
N ILE A 115 6.65 12.60 -11.73
CA ILE A 115 5.25 12.58 -11.33
C ILE A 115 5.21 12.68 -9.81
N SER A 116 4.50 13.65 -9.28
CA SER A 116 4.35 13.79 -7.83
C SER A 116 2.88 13.80 -7.42
N ALA A 117 2.60 13.14 -6.31
CA ALA A 117 1.35 13.34 -5.61
C ALA A 117 1.21 14.81 -5.20
N SER A 118 -0.01 15.32 -5.27
CA SER A 118 -0.58 16.48 -4.62
C SER A 118 -1.95 16.06 -4.07
N ALA A 119 -2.81 16.97 -3.69
CA ALA A 119 -4.14 16.62 -3.19
C ALA A 119 -5.19 17.67 -3.55
N ILE A 120 -6.46 17.24 -3.68
CA ILE A 120 -7.59 18.14 -3.87
C ILE A 120 -7.77 19.13 -2.72
N GLY A 121 -7.12 18.90 -1.58
CA GLY A 121 -7.00 19.85 -0.47
C GLY A 121 -6.53 21.24 -0.90
N PHE A 122 -5.86 21.36 -2.06
CA PHE A 122 -5.50 22.62 -2.71
C PHE A 122 -6.69 23.58 -2.83
N TYR A 123 -7.85 23.06 -3.14
CA TYR A 123 -9.06 23.88 -3.39
C TYR A 123 -9.73 24.39 -2.10
N GLY A 124 -9.46 23.78 -0.93
CA GLY A 124 -10.15 24.12 0.33
C GLY A 124 -11.65 23.82 0.27
N GLU A 125 -12.43 24.50 1.13
CA GLU A 125 -13.89 24.40 1.14
C GLU A 125 -14.49 25.32 0.06
N ARG A 126 -15.26 24.75 -0.88
CA ARG A 126 -15.80 25.49 -2.04
C ARG A 126 -17.30 25.23 -2.31
N GLY A 127 -18.01 24.62 -1.36
CA GLY A 127 -19.43 24.34 -1.48
C GLY A 127 -19.77 23.50 -2.71
N ASP A 128 -20.65 24.03 -3.59
CA ASP A 128 -21.13 23.36 -4.81
C ASP A 128 -20.37 23.76 -6.08
N GLU A 129 -19.32 24.58 -5.96
CA GLU A 129 -18.53 25.04 -7.09
C GLU A 129 -17.83 23.84 -7.76
N SER A 130 -17.92 23.75 -9.10
CA SER A 130 -17.17 22.76 -9.87
C SER A 130 -15.71 23.19 -10.01
N LEU A 131 -14.78 22.37 -9.55
CA LEU A 131 -13.37 22.70 -9.40
C LEU A 131 -12.53 22.05 -10.49
N GLU A 132 -11.93 22.87 -11.33
CA GLU A 132 -10.97 22.47 -12.37
C GLU A 132 -9.55 22.86 -11.95
N GLU A 133 -8.55 22.36 -12.67
CA GLU A 133 -7.12 22.62 -12.38
C GLU A 133 -6.74 24.09 -12.43
N THR A 134 -7.47 24.89 -13.19
CA THR A 134 -7.30 26.34 -13.35
C THR A 134 -7.86 27.16 -12.18
N ASN A 135 -8.69 26.58 -11.33
CA ASN A 135 -9.22 27.27 -10.15
C ASN A 135 -8.09 27.62 -9.17
N THR A 136 -8.21 28.80 -8.55
CA THR A 136 -7.28 29.28 -7.54
C THR A 136 -7.32 28.41 -6.29
N LYS A 137 -6.22 28.44 -5.52
CA LYS A 137 -6.20 27.77 -4.21
C LYS A 137 -7.28 28.31 -3.28
N GLY A 138 -7.77 27.44 -2.41
CA GLY A 138 -8.69 27.82 -1.35
C GLY A 138 -7.99 28.33 -0.11
N HIS A 139 -8.68 28.24 1.03
CA HIS A 139 -8.20 28.63 2.35
C HIS A 139 -8.01 27.43 3.25
N GLY A 140 -7.21 27.60 4.31
CA GLY A 140 -6.97 26.61 5.35
C GLY A 140 -5.66 25.85 5.18
N PHE A 141 -5.32 25.09 6.23
CA PHE A 141 -4.04 24.42 6.36
C PHE A 141 -3.68 23.52 5.16
N LEU A 142 -4.63 22.69 4.71
CA LEU A 142 -4.38 21.76 3.59
C LEU A 142 -4.12 22.50 2.28
N SER A 143 -4.80 23.61 2.06
CA SER A 143 -4.62 24.44 0.86
C SER A 143 -3.22 25.05 0.83
N ASP A 144 -2.74 25.53 1.98
CA ASP A 144 -1.39 26.07 2.12
C ASP A 144 -0.31 25.00 1.95
N VAL A 145 -0.54 23.79 2.50
CA VAL A 145 0.35 22.63 2.29
C VAL A 145 0.47 22.30 0.81
N CYS A 146 -0.65 22.14 0.11
CA CYS A 146 -0.66 21.78 -1.31
C CYS A 146 0.01 22.86 -2.16
N GLN A 147 -0.19 24.14 -1.86
CA GLN A 147 0.45 25.24 -2.58
C GLN A 147 1.98 25.19 -2.42
N GLN A 148 2.47 25.03 -1.20
CA GLN A 148 3.91 24.90 -0.96
C GLN A 148 4.49 23.69 -1.67
N TRP A 149 3.78 22.57 -1.61
CA TRP A 149 4.18 21.31 -2.23
C TRP A 149 4.26 21.45 -3.76
N GLU A 150 3.20 21.94 -4.41
CA GLU A 150 3.17 22.14 -5.87
C GLU A 150 4.22 23.15 -6.33
N LYS A 151 4.50 24.21 -5.54
CA LYS A 151 5.60 25.14 -5.83
C LYS A 151 6.96 24.45 -5.91
N GLU A 152 7.23 23.48 -5.03
CA GLU A 152 8.47 22.71 -5.09
C GLU A 152 8.46 21.72 -6.25
N ILE A 153 7.33 21.04 -6.52
CA ILE A 153 7.16 20.10 -7.64
C ILE A 153 7.55 20.77 -8.96
N PHE A 154 7.04 21.96 -9.22
CA PHE A 154 7.27 22.64 -10.51
C PHE A 154 8.68 23.22 -10.68
N LYS A 155 9.51 23.29 -9.64
CA LYS A 155 10.95 23.57 -9.80
C LYS A 155 11.68 22.47 -10.60
N VAL A 156 11.12 21.26 -10.63
CA VAL A 156 11.70 20.17 -11.44
C VAL A 156 11.52 20.45 -12.94
N SER A 157 10.44 21.09 -13.36
CA SER A 157 10.23 21.48 -14.75
C SER A 157 11.25 22.50 -15.26
N GLU A 158 11.78 23.37 -14.36
CA GLU A 158 12.86 24.31 -14.68
C GLU A 158 14.17 23.61 -15.07
N LEU A 159 14.31 22.32 -14.74
CA LEU A 159 15.44 21.50 -15.12
C LEU A 159 15.28 20.82 -16.49
N GLY A 160 14.19 21.09 -17.22
CA GLY A 160 13.87 20.46 -18.50
C GLY A 160 13.29 19.05 -18.33
N VAL A 161 12.76 18.69 -17.18
CA VAL A 161 12.10 17.41 -16.90
C VAL A 161 10.59 17.60 -16.96
N LYS A 162 9.91 16.78 -17.77
CA LYS A 162 8.43 16.79 -17.82
C LYS A 162 7.87 16.52 -16.42
N THR A 163 7.02 17.42 -15.94
CA THR A 163 6.56 17.40 -14.55
C THR A 163 5.04 17.33 -14.48
N VAL A 164 4.52 16.35 -13.73
CA VAL A 164 3.09 16.12 -13.51
C VAL A 164 2.79 16.15 -12.01
N ALA A 165 1.86 16.99 -11.60
CA ALA A 165 1.32 17.04 -10.25
C ALA A 165 -0.11 16.47 -10.24
N LEU A 166 -0.36 15.41 -9.45
CA LEU A 166 -1.67 14.77 -9.34
C LEU A 166 -2.38 15.23 -8.07
N ARG A 167 -3.42 16.07 -8.20
CA ARG A 167 -4.32 16.43 -7.09
C ARG A 167 -5.25 15.27 -6.80
N ILE A 168 -4.82 14.39 -5.90
CA ILE A 168 -5.49 13.12 -5.59
C ILE A 168 -6.69 13.39 -4.67
N GLY A 169 -7.84 12.83 -5.03
CA GLY A 169 -9.05 12.78 -4.21
C GLY A 169 -9.00 11.70 -3.15
N MET A 170 -10.16 11.36 -2.58
CA MET A 170 -10.27 10.24 -1.63
C MET A 170 -10.06 8.91 -2.35
N VAL A 171 -8.95 8.23 -2.08
CA VAL A 171 -8.65 6.94 -2.72
C VAL A 171 -9.43 5.81 -2.05
N LEU A 172 -10.19 5.07 -2.86
CA LEU A 172 -10.94 3.88 -2.45
C LEU A 172 -10.14 2.62 -2.79
N GLY A 173 -9.85 1.79 -1.80
CA GLY A 173 -9.18 0.50 -1.98
C GLY A 173 -9.27 -0.34 -0.71
N HIS A 174 -8.99 -1.63 -0.84
CA HIS A 174 -9.18 -2.62 0.23
C HIS A 174 -8.04 -2.62 1.28
N ASP A 175 -6.80 -2.23 0.91
CA ASP A 175 -5.63 -2.36 1.79
C ASP A 175 -5.24 -1.07 2.52
N GLY A 176 -6.06 -0.03 2.47
CA GLY A 176 -5.73 1.23 3.12
C GLY A 176 -6.65 2.40 2.77
N GLY A 177 -6.17 3.60 3.09
CA GLY A 177 -6.90 4.84 2.80
C GLY A 177 -8.03 5.15 3.80
N ALA A 178 -8.80 6.19 3.48
CA ALA A 178 -9.88 6.69 4.34
C ALA A 178 -11.01 5.67 4.50
N LEU A 179 -11.31 4.90 3.45
CA LEU A 179 -12.43 3.95 3.46
C LEU A 179 -12.26 2.87 4.54
N GLN A 180 -11.04 2.37 4.78
CA GLN A 180 -10.81 1.36 5.82
C GLN A 180 -11.22 1.85 7.22
N LYS A 181 -10.94 3.13 7.53
CA LYS A 181 -11.35 3.75 8.80
C LYS A 181 -12.87 3.91 8.89
N MET A 182 -13.54 4.07 7.74
CA MET A 182 -15.01 4.20 7.67
C MET A 182 -15.73 2.83 7.74
N LEU A 183 -15.13 1.77 7.20
CA LEU A 183 -15.78 0.45 7.10
C LEU A 183 -16.15 -0.13 8.47
N ALA A 184 -15.33 0.06 9.50
CA ALA A 184 -15.58 -0.53 10.81
C ALA A 184 -16.94 -0.09 11.43
N PRO A 185 -17.25 1.21 11.58
CA PRO A 185 -18.55 1.62 12.08
C PRO A 185 -19.72 1.19 11.17
N PHE A 186 -19.53 1.19 9.84
CA PHE A 186 -20.58 0.73 8.92
C PHE A 186 -20.85 -0.77 9.06
N LYS A 187 -19.82 -1.60 9.13
CA LYS A 187 -19.95 -3.05 9.34
C LYS A 187 -20.66 -3.38 10.65
N LEU A 188 -20.50 -2.55 11.69
CA LEU A 188 -21.19 -2.65 12.98
C LEU A 188 -22.64 -2.11 12.95
N GLY A 189 -23.11 -1.56 11.83
CA GLY A 189 -24.43 -0.94 11.74
C GLY A 189 -24.54 0.45 12.40
N LEU A 190 -23.41 1.03 12.79
CA LEU A 190 -23.28 2.35 13.42
C LEU A 190 -22.90 3.43 12.39
N GLY A 191 -22.90 3.11 11.11
CA GLY A 191 -22.62 4.04 10.03
C GLY A 191 -23.67 5.14 9.93
N GLY A 192 -23.29 6.29 9.37
CA GLY A 192 -24.21 7.39 9.12
C GLY A 192 -23.56 8.56 8.42
N LYS A 193 -24.41 9.49 7.98
CA LYS A 193 -23.94 10.72 7.31
C LYS A 193 -23.17 11.61 8.29
N LEU A 194 -22.17 12.32 7.78
CA LEU A 194 -21.36 13.26 8.53
C LEU A 194 -21.92 14.67 8.38
N GLY A 195 -22.22 15.32 9.49
CA GLY A 195 -22.89 16.62 9.47
C GLY A 195 -24.29 16.55 8.82
N ASN A 196 -24.57 17.44 7.87
CA ASN A 196 -25.81 17.43 7.09
C ASN A 196 -25.76 16.43 5.91
N GLY A 197 -24.56 15.96 5.53
CA GLY A 197 -24.33 15.00 4.44
C GLY A 197 -24.36 15.60 3.05
N ASN A 198 -24.40 16.92 2.90
CA ASN A 198 -24.48 17.60 1.59
C ASN A 198 -23.09 17.93 1.01
N GLN A 199 -22.01 17.76 1.78
CA GLN A 199 -20.66 18.01 1.30
C GLN A 199 -20.31 17.06 0.16
N TRP A 200 -19.71 17.61 -0.90
CA TRP A 200 -19.20 16.85 -2.03
C TRP A 200 -17.92 16.12 -1.67
N MET A 201 -17.85 14.87 -2.07
CA MET A 201 -16.73 13.97 -1.90
C MET A 201 -16.22 13.60 -3.30
N SER A 202 -15.02 14.07 -3.63
CA SER A 202 -14.32 13.66 -4.85
C SER A 202 -13.39 12.51 -4.51
N TRP A 203 -13.62 11.39 -5.16
CA TRP A 203 -13.00 10.10 -4.89
C TRP A 203 -12.39 9.51 -6.16
N ILE A 204 -11.50 8.54 -6.01
CA ILE A 204 -10.95 7.74 -7.10
C ILE A 204 -10.73 6.31 -6.62
N HIS A 205 -10.98 5.31 -7.48
CA HIS A 205 -10.61 3.95 -7.20
C HIS A 205 -9.08 3.77 -7.29
N ILE A 206 -8.51 2.92 -6.44
CA ILE A 206 -7.05 2.71 -6.42
C ILE A 206 -6.51 2.27 -7.78
N LEU A 207 -7.19 1.39 -8.50
CA LEU A 207 -6.76 0.92 -9.82
C LEU A 207 -6.80 2.04 -10.87
N ASP A 208 -7.79 2.93 -10.82
CA ASP A 208 -7.84 4.10 -11.71
C ASP A 208 -6.72 5.09 -11.41
N LEU A 209 -6.39 5.31 -10.13
CA LEU A 209 -5.26 6.15 -9.76
C LEU A 209 -3.93 5.59 -10.28
N ILE A 210 -3.71 4.28 -10.12
CA ILE A 210 -2.52 3.60 -10.61
C ILE A 210 -2.45 3.64 -12.14
N SER A 211 -3.59 3.44 -12.81
CA SER A 211 -3.68 3.55 -14.26
C SER A 211 -3.39 4.98 -14.75
N MET A 212 -3.85 6.01 -14.02
CA MET A 212 -3.57 7.41 -14.32
C MET A 212 -2.08 7.75 -14.16
N ILE A 213 -1.43 7.26 -13.10
CA ILE A 213 0.03 7.40 -12.94
C ILE A 213 0.77 6.73 -14.09
N THR A 214 0.38 5.52 -14.45
CA THR A 214 0.97 4.76 -15.57
C THR A 214 0.76 5.49 -16.90
N HIS A 215 -0.45 6.00 -17.14
CA HIS A 215 -0.77 6.81 -18.32
C HIS A 215 0.12 8.07 -18.41
N ALA A 216 0.42 8.71 -17.26
CA ALA A 216 1.31 9.87 -17.23
C ALA A 216 2.79 9.52 -17.51
N ILE A 217 3.23 8.30 -17.19
CA ILE A 217 4.55 7.78 -17.57
C ILE A 217 4.63 7.57 -19.09
N GLU A 218 3.62 6.93 -19.65
CA GLU A 218 3.59 6.46 -21.03
C GLU A 218 3.24 7.58 -22.04
N ASN A 219 2.49 8.60 -21.60
CA ASN A 219 2.06 9.68 -22.49
C ASN A 219 2.98 10.91 -22.41
N PRO A 220 3.79 11.18 -23.44
CA PRO A 220 4.75 12.29 -23.43
C PRO A 220 4.11 13.68 -23.47
N SER A 221 2.82 13.81 -23.79
CA SER A 221 2.12 15.10 -23.86
C SER A 221 1.57 15.59 -22.51
N LEU A 222 1.56 14.71 -21.48
CA LEU A 222 1.02 15.09 -20.17
C LEU A 222 2.02 15.88 -19.35
N GLU A 223 1.65 17.13 -19.04
CA GLU A 223 2.44 18.06 -18.22
C GLU A 223 1.52 18.96 -17.40
N GLY A 224 2.02 19.44 -16.25
CA GLY A 224 1.29 20.33 -15.36
C GLY A 224 0.44 19.59 -14.33
N THR A 225 -0.63 20.24 -13.85
CA THR A 225 -1.50 19.68 -12.80
C THR A 225 -2.68 18.95 -13.40
N TYR A 226 -3.05 17.81 -12.78
CA TYR A 226 -4.25 17.04 -13.11
C TYR A 226 -5.00 16.65 -11.85
N ASN A 227 -6.33 16.72 -11.89
CA ASN A 227 -7.19 16.19 -10.85
C ASN A 227 -7.32 14.67 -10.98
N ALA A 228 -6.78 13.96 -10.01
CA ALA A 228 -6.87 12.51 -9.93
C ALA A 228 -8.11 12.12 -9.10
N VAL A 229 -9.27 12.25 -9.74
CA VAL A 229 -10.60 11.96 -9.17
C VAL A 229 -11.46 11.23 -10.19
N SER A 230 -12.45 10.45 -9.71
CA SER A 230 -13.50 9.88 -10.57
C SER A 230 -14.33 11.00 -11.24
N PRO A 231 -14.84 10.79 -12.46
CA PRO A 231 -15.67 11.76 -13.14
C PRO A 231 -17.02 12.06 -12.45
N ASN A 232 -17.39 11.24 -11.47
CA ASN A 232 -18.66 11.33 -10.75
C ASN A 232 -18.43 11.63 -9.26
N PRO A 233 -18.17 12.89 -8.87
CA PRO A 233 -18.17 13.30 -7.47
C PRO A 233 -19.56 13.07 -6.87
N ILE A 234 -19.61 12.72 -5.55
CA ILE A 234 -20.86 12.35 -4.89
C ILE A 234 -21.00 13.09 -3.56
N GLN A 235 -22.24 13.35 -3.12
CA GLN A 235 -22.45 13.89 -1.78
C GLN A 235 -22.34 12.83 -0.70
N ASN A 236 -21.93 13.24 0.51
CA ASN A 236 -21.70 12.31 1.62
C ASN A 236 -22.92 11.45 1.98
N HIS A 237 -24.13 11.99 1.91
CA HIS A 237 -25.33 11.22 2.21
C HIS A 237 -25.56 10.08 1.19
N GLU A 238 -25.25 10.29 -0.09
CA GLU A 238 -25.33 9.26 -1.13
C GLU A 238 -24.22 8.22 -0.97
N PHE A 239 -22.99 8.66 -0.67
CA PHE A 239 -21.88 7.76 -0.33
C PHE A 239 -22.27 6.85 0.82
N THR A 240 -22.80 7.42 1.90
CA THR A 240 -23.29 6.71 3.09
C THR A 240 -24.34 5.66 2.75
N LYS A 241 -25.36 6.04 1.97
CA LYS A 241 -26.43 5.14 1.53
C LYS A 241 -25.90 4.00 0.66
N THR A 242 -25.01 4.30 -0.27
CA THR A 242 -24.43 3.30 -1.17
C THR A 242 -23.57 2.30 -0.41
N LEU A 243 -22.69 2.77 0.48
CA LEU A 243 -21.84 1.90 1.30
C LEU A 243 -22.67 1.01 2.24
N ALA A 244 -23.69 1.56 2.89
CA ALA A 244 -24.60 0.82 3.75
C ALA A 244 -25.33 -0.29 3.00
N SER A 245 -25.82 0.02 1.78
CA SER A 245 -26.49 -0.97 0.91
C SER A 245 -25.57 -2.12 0.52
N ILE A 246 -24.31 -1.84 0.15
CA ILE A 246 -23.34 -2.87 -0.23
C ILE A 246 -23.00 -3.78 0.94
N LEU A 247 -22.85 -3.19 2.14
CA LEU A 247 -22.53 -3.95 3.36
C LEU A 247 -23.76 -4.66 3.96
N ASN A 248 -24.97 -4.45 3.43
CA ASN A 248 -26.23 -4.93 3.99
C ASN A 248 -26.37 -4.54 5.49
N ARG A 249 -26.06 -3.28 5.80
CA ARG A 249 -26.11 -2.73 7.16
C ARG A 249 -26.88 -1.42 7.19
N PRO A 250 -27.60 -1.11 8.27
CA PRO A 250 -28.22 0.20 8.42
C PRO A 250 -27.16 1.30 8.55
N ALA A 251 -27.48 2.50 8.07
CA ALA A 251 -26.66 3.71 8.25
C ALA A 251 -27.54 4.87 8.73
N ILE A 252 -28.12 4.70 9.92
CA ILE A 252 -29.12 5.60 10.49
C ILE A 252 -28.56 6.50 11.60
N THR A 253 -27.27 6.39 11.93
CA THR A 253 -26.65 7.13 13.03
C THR A 253 -25.87 8.34 12.49
N PRO A 254 -26.49 9.53 12.28
CA PRO A 254 -25.76 10.69 11.78
C PRO A 254 -24.76 11.16 12.84
N VAL A 255 -23.57 11.58 12.39
CA VAL A 255 -22.56 12.17 13.26
C VAL A 255 -22.61 13.69 13.14
N PRO A 256 -23.13 14.42 14.14
CA PRO A 256 -23.23 15.86 14.09
C PRO A 256 -21.86 16.55 13.92
N LYS A 257 -21.84 17.66 13.17
CA LYS A 257 -20.61 18.44 12.89
C LYS A 257 -19.85 18.84 14.16
N PHE A 258 -20.56 19.20 15.23
CA PHE A 258 -19.92 19.63 16.49
C PHE A 258 -19.17 18.46 17.17
N ILE A 259 -19.71 17.22 17.09
CA ILE A 259 -19.05 16.01 17.62
C ILE A 259 -17.75 15.74 16.86
N LEU A 260 -17.78 15.82 15.52
CA LEU A 260 -16.58 15.64 14.70
C LEU A 260 -15.53 16.71 15.01
N LYS A 261 -15.92 17.98 15.15
CA LYS A 261 -15.00 19.06 15.53
C LYS A 261 -14.41 18.86 16.92
N PHE A 262 -15.21 18.43 17.88
CA PHE A 262 -14.74 18.17 19.24
C PHE A 262 -13.76 16.98 19.28
N ALA A 263 -14.09 15.88 18.60
CA ALA A 263 -13.28 14.67 18.60
C ALA A 263 -11.97 14.83 17.81
N LEU A 264 -12.03 15.44 16.62
CA LEU A 264 -10.93 15.48 15.64
C LEU A 264 -10.25 16.84 15.53
N GLY A 265 -10.85 17.91 16.11
CA GLY A 265 -10.34 19.27 15.94
C GLY A 265 -10.33 19.69 14.44
N GLU A 266 -9.24 20.33 14.01
CA GLU A 266 -9.07 20.76 12.62
C GLU A 266 -9.07 19.60 11.61
N LEU A 267 -8.64 18.40 12.01
CA LEU A 267 -8.70 17.20 11.17
C LEU A 267 -10.13 16.93 10.65
N SER A 268 -11.17 17.40 11.34
CA SER A 268 -12.56 17.31 10.88
C SER A 268 -12.83 17.98 9.52
N GLU A 269 -11.97 18.90 9.08
CA GLU A 269 -12.05 19.54 7.77
C GLU A 269 -11.95 18.53 6.63
N LEU A 270 -11.16 17.46 6.79
CA LEU A 270 -11.07 16.36 5.82
C LEU A 270 -12.41 15.65 5.58
N LEU A 271 -13.28 15.63 6.58
CA LEU A 271 -14.56 14.92 6.55
C LEU A 271 -15.75 15.82 6.23
N LEU A 272 -15.63 17.09 6.55
CA LEU A 272 -16.70 18.07 6.47
C LEU A 272 -16.54 19.04 5.30
N GLY A 273 -15.33 19.10 4.70
CA GLY A 273 -15.06 19.96 3.55
C GLY A 273 -15.80 19.47 2.30
N SER A 274 -16.32 20.43 1.53
CA SER A 274 -17.03 20.19 0.27
C SER A 274 -16.14 20.54 -0.90
N GLN A 275 -15.84 19.54 -1.75
CA GLN A 275 -14.98 19.70 -2.91
C GLN A 275 -15.56 18.90 -4.07
N LYS A 276 -16.23 19.60 -5.00
CA LYS A 276 -16.79 19.02 -6.24
C LYS A 276 -15.78 19.16 -7.37
N VAL A 277 -14.82 18.22 -7.41
CA VAL A 277 -13.67 18.31 -8.33
C VAL A 277 -13.98 17.62 -9.66
N SER A 278 -13.65 18.29 -10.76
CA SER A 278 -13.86 17.82 -12.14
C SER A 278 -12.68 16.96 -12.61
N ALA A 279 -12.99 15.86 -13.29
CA ALA A 279 -12.02 15.00 -13.97
C ALA A 279 -11.89 15.35 -15.48
N LYS A 280 -12.45 16.45 -15.93
CA LYS A 280 -12.55 16.83 -17.36
C LYS A 280 -11.20 16.80 -18.06
N LYS A 281 -10.19 17.47 -17.49
CA LYS A 281 -8.85 17.53 -18.07
C LYS A 281 -8.22 16.13 -18.24
N SER A 282 -8.42 15.22 -17.29
CA SER A 282 -7.93 13.84 -17.38
C SER A 282 -8.62 13.07 -18.50
N LEU A 283 -9.94 13.23 -18.66
CA LEU A 283 -10.70 12.61 -19.76
C LEU A 283 -10.27 13.15 -21.15
N GLU A 284 -9.97 14.42 -21.26
CA GLU A 284 -9.49 15.05 -22.50
C GLU A 284 -8.13 14.51 -22.98
N THR A 285 -7.35 13.85 -22.07
CA THR A 285 -6.10 13.17 -22.45
C THR A 285 -6.30 11.78 -23.07
N GLY A 286 -7.56 11.32 -23.19
CA GLY A 286 -7.92 9.97 -23.61
C GLY A 286 -7.83 8.93 -22.48
N PHE A 287 -7.68 9.38 -21.22
CA PHE A 287 -7.72 8.48 -20.08
C PHE A 287 -9.13 7.93 -19.85
N SER A 288 -9.26 6.63 -19.66
CA SER A 288 -10.52 5.94 -19.36
C SER A 288 -10.49 5.33 -17.96
N TYR A 289 -11.57 5.51 -17.21
CA TYR A 289 -11.76 4.97 -15.88
C TYR A 289 -12.35 3.55 -15.95
N GLU A 290 -11.81 2.63 -15.17
CA GLU A 290 -12.38 1.28 -14.99
C GLU A 290 -13.54 1.32 -13.99
N TYR A 291 -13.43 2.17 -12.97
CA TYR A 291 -14.44 2.34 -11.90
C TYR A 291 -14.99 3.79 -11.84
N PRO A 292 -15.68 4.28 -12.89
CA PRO A 292 -16.24 5.61 -12.85
C PRO A 292 -17.44 5.74 -11.90
N CYS A 293 -18.06 4.62 -11.53
CA CYS A 293 -19.28 4.55 -10.74
C CYS A 293 -18.97 4.14 -9.30
N LEU A 294 -19.41 4.94 -8.30
CA LEU A 294 -19.14 4.67 -6.88
C LEU A 294 -19.61 3.28 -6.44
N LYS A 295 -20.79 2.86 -6.91
CA LYS A 295 -21.37 1.56 -6.52
C LYS A 295 -20.46 0.39 -6.91
N ASP A 296 -19.88 0.43 -8.10
CA ASP A 296 -19.03 -0.64 -8.61
C ASP A 296 -17.65 -0.59 -7.93
N ALA A 297 -17.09 0.60 -7.74
CA ALA A 297 -15.88 0.81 -6.96
C ALA A 297 -16.00 0.26 -5.53
N LEU A 298 -17.08 0.60 -4.82
CA LEU A 298 -17.31 0.11 -3.46
C LEU A 298 -17.61 -1.39 -3.41
N LYS A 299 -18.31 -1.96 -4.42
CA LYS A 299 -18.52 -3.42 -4.49
C LYS A 299 -17.19 -4.14 -4.62
N GLU A 300 -16.30 -3.70 -5.51
CA GLU A 300 -14.99 -4.28 -5.69
C GLU A 300 -14.21 -4.23 -4.38
N VAL A 301 -14.05 -3.04 -3.78
CA VAL A 301 -13.29 -2.86 -2.53
C VAL A 301 -13.87 -3.68 -1.37
N CYS A 302 -15.19 -3.76 -1.24
CA CYS A 302 -15.86 -4.49 -0.16
C CYS A 302 -15.97 -6.01 -0.42
N SER A 303 -15.68 -6.49 -1.62
CA SER A 303 -15.70 -7.93 -1.94
C SER A 303 -14.54 -8.69 -1.33
N HIS A 304 -13.46 -8.01 -0.99
CA HIS A 304 -12.26 -8.59 -0.38
C HIS A 304 -12.52 -8.94 1.08
N ASN A 305 -12.78 -10.24 1.34
CA ASN A 305 -13.09 -10.76 2.67
C ASN A 305 -11.89 -11.38 3.40
N TYR A 306 -10.70 -11.32 2.78
CA TYR A 306 -9.45 -11.86 3.32
C TYR A 306 -8.42 -10.75 3.44
N HIS A 307 -7.56 -10.86 4.46
CA HIS A 307 -6.34 -10.10 4.49
C HIS A 307 -5.29 -10.83 3.65
N GLU A 308 -4.53 -10.09 2.90
CA GLU A 308 -3.52 -10.60 1.99
C GLU A 308 -2.12 -10.10 2.39
N VAL A 309 -1.15 -11.02 2.36
CA VAL A 309 0.29 -10.71 2.47
C VAL A 309 0.99 -11.37 1.30
N LYS A 310 1.74 -10.58 0.53
CA LYS A 310 2.61 -11.04 -0.55
C LYS A 310 4.02 -10.58 -0.27
N VAL A 311 4.95 -11.52 -0.35
CA VAL A 311 6.38 -11.27 -0.14
C VAL A 311 7.14 -12.00 -1.24
N GLU A 312 8.10 -11.31 -1.86
CA GLU A 312 9.02 -11.91 -2.81
C GLU A 312 10.45 -11.75 -2.30
N GLN A 313 11.25 -12.80 -2.45
CA GLN A 313 12.65 -12.82 -2.07
C GLN A 313 13.45 -13.62 -3.09
N TRP A 314 14.53 -13.05 -3.60
CA TRP A 314 15.47 -13.76 -4.46
C TRP A 314 16.59 -14.38 -3.61
N VAL A 315 17.01 -15.60 -3.99
CA VAL A 315 18.14 -16.30 -3.36
C VAL A 315 19.09 -16.84 -4.42
N PRO A 316 20.43 -16.83 -4.17
CA PRO A 316 21.44 -17.31 -5.12
C PRO A 316 21.58 -18.85 -5.06
N ALA A 317 20.48 -19.58 -5.22
CA ALA A 317 20.45 -21.03 -5.21
C ALA A 317 19.49 -21.54 -6.30
N THR A 318 19.74 -22.75 -6.82
CA THR A 318 18.86 -23.35 -7.82
C THR A 318 17.46 -23.59 -7.23
N ARG A 319 16.48 -23.67 -8.09
CA ARG A 319 15.08 -23.89 -7.70
C ARG A 319 14.91 -25.21 -6.93
N GLU A 320 15.59 -26.28 -7.38
CA GLU A 320 15.57 -27.59 -6.74
C GLU A 320 16.13 -27.54 -5.31
N ASN A 321 17.27 -26.85 -5.12
CA ASN A 321 17.88 -26.70 -3.80
C ASN A 321 17.04 -25.85 -2.87
N THR A 322 16.49 -24.77 -3.40
CA THR A 322 15.57 -23.89 -2.65
C THR A 322 14.31 -24.66 -2.24
N PHE A 323 13.67 -25.35 -3.17
CA PHE A 323 12.49 -26.15 -2.88
C PHE A 323 12.81 -27.30 -1.88
N ALA A 324 13.99 -27.93 -2.02
CA ALA A 324 14.46 -28.96 -1.11
C ALA A 324 14.54 -28.47 0.35
N PHE A 325 14.97 -27.24 0.58
CA PHE A 325 14.98 -26.63 1.91
C PHE A 325 13.55 -26.44 2.45
N PHE A 326 12.63 -25.89 1.65
CA PHE A 326 11.26 -25.58 2.08
C PHE A 326 10.38 -26.82 2.27
N LYS A 327 10.64 -27.93 1.54
CA LYS A 327 9.89 -29.18 1.71
C LYS A 327 10.18 -29.91 3.03
N GLU A 328 11.25 -29.56 3.72
CA GLU A 328 11.59 -30.15 5.02
C GLU A 328 10.89 -29.37 6.16
N ALA A 329 9.85 -29.97 6.76
CA ALA A 329 9.06 -29.29 7.80
C ALA A 329 9.89 -28.78 8.98
N LYS A 330 11.01 -29.46 9.31
CA LYS A 330 11.92 -29.03 10.39
C LYS A 330 12.63 -27.73 10.09
N ASN A 331 12.89 -27.41 8.82
CA ASN A 331 13.55 -26.16 8.44
C ASN A 331 12.65 -24.93 8.76
N LEU A 332 11.35 -25.16 8.93
CA LEU A 332 10.43 -24.12 9.37
C LEU A 332 10.80 -23.59 10.77
N GLU A 333 11.38 -24.43 11.63
CA GLU A 333 11.88 -24.00 12.95
C GLU A 333 13.04 -23.03 12.83
N VAL A 334 13.89 -23.20 11.81
CA VAL A 334 15.07 -22.35 11.59
C VAL A 334 14.69 -20.95 11.10
N ILE A 335 13.67 -20.86 10.25
CA ILE A 335 13.20 -19.60 9.64
C ILE A 335 12.02 -18.98 10.38
N THR A 336 11.70 -19.47 11.59
CA THR A 336 10.64 -18.92 12.44
C THR A 336 11.27 -18.25 13.68
N PRO A 337 10.84 -17.02 14.04
CA PRO A 337 11.42 -16.29 15.16
C PRO A 337 11.31 -17.01 16.50
N ASP A 338 12.37 -16.93 17.32
CA ASP A 338 12.45 -17.60 18.63
C ASP A 338 11.33 -17.20 19.59
N PHE A 339 10.83 -15.96 19.52
CA PHE A 339 9.75 -15.48 20.40
C PHE A 339 8.43 -16.26 20.22
N LEU A 340 8.26 -16.96 19.09
CA LEU A 340 7.11 -17.83 18.85
C LEU A 340 7.23 -19.21 19.51
N HIS A 341 8.40 -19.60 20.02
CA HIS A 341 8.64 -20.94 20.55
C HIS A 341 8.08 -22.05 19.65
N PHE A 342 8.29 -21.87 18.34
CA PHE A 342 7.72 -22.73 17.31
C PHE A 342 8.41 -24.08 17.28
N LYS A 343 7.61 -25.18 17.27
CA LYS A 343 8.11 -26.54 17.16
C LYS A 343 7.24 -27.41 16.29
N VAL A 344 7.85 -28.17 15.39
CA VAL A 344 7.18 -29.23 14.62
C VAL A 344 7.01 -30.45 15.53
N LEU A 345 5.77 -30.85 15.81
CA LEU A 345 5.46 -31.93 16.73
C LEU A 345 5.32 -33.28 16.02
N LYS A 346 4.62 -33.30 14.88
CA LYS A 346 4.31 -34.53 14.15
C LYS A 346 3.93 -34.22 12.70
N GLN A 347 4.41 -35.10 11.82
CA GLN A 347 4.06 -35.13 10.39
C GLN A 347 3.35 -36.44 10.08
N SER A 348 2.31 -36.42 9.23
CA SER A 348 1.49 -37.59 8.92
C SER A 348 2.14 -38.58 7.94
N THR A 349 3.12 -38.09 7.14
CA THR A 349 3.86 -38.88 6.14
C THR A 349 5.36 -38.75 6.35
N PRO A 350 6.20 -39.71 5.97
CA PRO A 350 7.64 -39.62 6.12
C PRO A 350 8.30 -38.45 5.36
N ARG A 351 7.74 -38.07 4.25
CA ARG A 351 8.12 -36.89 3.42
C ARG A 351 6.93 -36.01 3.19
N VAL A 352 7.16 -34.71 3.09
CA VAL A 352 6.09 -33.75 2.73
C VAL A 352 5.66 -33.99 1.30
N GLN A 353 4.36 -34.08 1.11
CA GLN A 353 3.68 -34.26 -0.17
C GLN A 353 2.25 -33.74 -0.06
N GLU A 354 1.49 -33.74 -1.14
CA GLU A 354 0.08 -33.39 -1.10
C GLU A 354 -0.70 -34.22 -0.09
N GLY A 355 -1.55 -33.59 0.70
CA GLY A 355 -2.32 -34.22 1.77
C GLY A 355 -1.57 -34.40 3.10
N THR A 356 -0.24 -34.18 3.15
CA THR A 356 0.52 -34.27 4.41
C THR A 356 -0.03 -33.28 5.44
N LYS A 357 -0.31 -33.80 6.66
CA LYS A 357 -0.73 -32.99 7.80
C LYS A 357 0.45 -32.78 8.73
N ILE A 358 0.71 -31.54 9.11
CA ILE A 358 1.81 -31.18 9.99
C ILE A 358 1.22 -30.47 11.22
N ASN A 359 1.62 -30.94 12.41
CA ASN A 359 1.22 -30.39 13.68
C ASN A 359 2.34 -29.57 14.28
N TYR A 360 2.03 -28.37 14.71
CA TYR A 360 2.96 -27.44 15.34
C TYR A 360 2.48 -27.05 16.73
N SER A 361 3.41 -26.67 17.58
CA SER A 361 3.16 -25.85 18.76
C SER A 361 3.83 -24.49 18.58
N LEU A 362 3.17 -23.45 19.00
CA LEU A 362 3.72 -22.09 19.00
C LEU A 362 3.12 -21.28 20.15
N SER A 363 3.80 -20.22 20.53
CA SER A 363 3.31 -19.27 21.54
C SER A 363 3.18 -17.89 20.90
N LEU A 364 2.00 -17.30 21.03
CA LEU A 364 1.73 -15.90 20.66
C LEU A 364 1.44 -15.10 21.92
N HIS A 365 2.28 -14.10 22.21
CA HIS A 365 2.13 -13.24 23.41
C HIS A 365 2.01 -14.03 24.73
N GLY A 366 2.79 -15.12 24.86
CA GLY A 366 2.77 -15.98 26.04
C GLY A 366 1.63 -17.00 26.07
N MET A 367 0.70 -16.95 25.14
CA MET A 367 -0.39 -17.94 25.03
C MET A 367 0.02 -19.09 24.12
N PRO A 368 -0.04 -20.35 24.58
CA PRO A 368 0.29 -21.49 23.76
C PRO A 368 -0.84 -21.82 22.78
N PHE A 369 -0.48 -22.08 21.54
CA PHE A 369 -1.38 -22.53 20.49
C PHE A 369 -0.89 -23.86 19.88
N ARG A 370 -1.84 -24.69 19.50
CA ARG A 370 -1.60 -25.83 18.64
C ARG A 370 -2.11 -25.50 17.26
N TRP A 371 -1.28 -25.72 16.26
CA TRP A 371 -1.61 -25.48 14.87
C TRP A 371 -1.52 -26.79 14.09
N GLN A 372 -2.45 -27.03 13.20
CA GLN A 372 -2.38 -28.13 12.24
C GLN A 372 -2.62 -27.55 10.85
N SER A 373 -1.65 -27.74 9.97
CA SER A 373 -1.82 -27.45 8.55
C SER A 373 -1.88 -28.73 7.71
N GLN A 374 -2.42 -28.62 6.52
CA GLN A 374 -2.41 -29.62 5.49
C GLN A 374 -1.81 -29.06 4.21
N ILE A 375 -0.88 -29.79 3.63
CA ILE A 375 -0.27 -29.42 2.36
C ILE A 375 -1.26 -29.67 1.23
N THR A 376 -1.42 -28.67 0.35
CA THR A 376 -2.24 -28.69 -0.85
C THR A 376 -1.42 -28.20 -2.05
N ASP A 377 -1.93 -28.35 -3.26
CA ASP A 377 -1.34 -27.84 -4.50
C ASP A 377 0.14 -28.19 -4.69
N TRP A 378 0.50 -29.43 -4.42
CA TRP A 378 1.88 -29.89 -4.47
C TRP A 378 2.37 -30.09 -5.91
N LYS A 379 3.31 -29.25 -6.35
CA LYS A 379 4.05 -29.37 -7.62
C LYS A 379 5.55 -29.30 -7.32
N PRO A 380 6.26 -30.45 -7.33
CA PRO A 380 7.67 -30.51 -6.99
C PRO A 380 8.49 -29.46 -7.73
N ASP A 381 9.41 -28.84 -7.01
CA ASP A 381 10.34 -27.80 -7.45
C ASP A 381 9.68 -26.52 -7.98
N GLN A 382 8.35 -26.40 -7.97
CA GLN A 382 7.63 -25.24 -8.47
C GLN A 382 6.81 -24.54 -7.40
N MET A 383 5.98 -25.29 -6.66
CA MET A 383 5.09 -24.69 -5.68
C MET A 383 4.47 -25.71 -4.74
N PHE A 384 4.06 -25.24 -3.58
CA PHE A 384 3.09 -25.91 -2.72
C PHE A 384 2.29 -24.88 -1.93
N SER A 385 1.13 -25.32 -1.43
CA SER A 385 0.33 -24.52 -0.51
C SER A 385 0.10 -25.27 0.79
N ASP A 386 -0.11 -24.56 1.89
CA ASP A 386 -0.65 -25.11 3.12
C ASP A 386 -1.89 -24.38 3.58
N ILE A 387 -2.87 -25.10 4.09
CA ILE A 387 -4.08 -24.56 4.69
C ILE A 387 -4.14 -24.93 6.16
N GLN A 388 -4.60 -24.01 7.01
CA GLN A 388 -4.85 -24.32 8.41
C GLN A 388 -6.10 -25.18 8.55
N LEU A 389 -5.95 -26.36 9.19
CA LEU A 389 -7.07 -27.20 9.62
C LEU A 389 -7.51 -26.87 11.04
N LYS A 390 -6.54 -26.57 11.93
CA LYS A 390 -6.76 -26.13 13.31
C LYS A 390 -5.74 -25.05 13.65
N GLY A 391 -6.19 -23.96 14.28
CA GLY A 391 -5.30 -22.85 14.65
C GLY A 391 -6.07 -21.60 15.06
N PRO A 392 -5.36 -20.48 15.29
CA PRO A 392 -5.95 -19.25 15.81
C PRO A 392 -6.75 -18.44 14.80
N TYR A 393 -6.60 -18.70 13.50
CA TYR A 393 -7.32 -17.97 12.45
C TYR A 393 -8.62 -18.66 12.08
N SER A 394 -9.61 -17.91 11.60
CA SER A 394 -10.83 -18.51 11.03
C SER A 394 -10.59 -19.04 9.62
N TYR A 395 -9.57 -18.53 8.95
CA TYR A 395 -9.04 -19.03 7.68
C TYR A 395 -7.55 -18.66 7.57
N TRP A 396 -6.75 -19.58 7.03
CA TRP A 396 -5.36 -19.37 6.66
C TRP A 396 -5.01 -20.26 5.49
N SER A 397 -4.44 -19.66 4.47
CA SER A 397 -3.86 -20.34 3.33
C SER A 397 -2.53 -19.66 3.00
N HIS A 398 -1.49 -20.44 2.83
CA HIS A 398 -0.16 -19.95 2.49
C HIS A 398 0.37 -20.71 1.29
N LYS A 399 0.63 -19.99 0.21
CA LYS A 399 1.18 -20.52 -1.03
C LYS A 399 2.64 -20.10 -1.16
N HIS A 400 3.50 -21.08 -1.47
CA HIS A 400 4.90 -20.89 -1.82
C HIS A 400 5.09 -21.19 -3.30
N GLU A 401 5.69 -20.29 -4.05
CA GLU A 401 6.07 -20.46 -5.45
C GLU A 401 7.57 -20.22 -5.60
N PHE A 402 8.20 -21.00 -6.48
CA PHE A 402 9.65 -20.96 -6.73
C PHE A 402 9.86 -20.80 -8.23
N GLU A 403 10.39 -19.65 -8.64
CA GLU A 403 10.61 -19.29 -10.03
C GLU A 403 12.12 -19.11 -10.30
N GLU A 404 12.64 -19.71 -11.37
CA GLU A 404 14.01 -19.45 -11.79
C GLU A 404 14.14 -18.02 -12.29
N LYS A 405 15.11 -17.28 -11.74
CA LYS A 405 15.37 -15.89 -12.09
C LYS A 405 16.82 -15.51 -11.82
N ASP A 406 17.48 -14.92 -12.82
CA ASP A 406 18.81 -14.29 -12.70
C ASP A 406 19.86 -15.22 -12.02
N ASP A 407 20.03 -16.47 -12.52
CA ASP A 407 20.91 -17.50 -11.98
C ASP A 407 20.63 -17.91 -10.52
N GLY A 408 19.41 -17.69 -10.04
CA GLY A 408 18.94 -18.04 -8.73
C GLY A 408 17.46 -18.39 -8.71
N THR A 409 16.84 -18.28 -7.55
CA THR A 409 15.41 -18.56 -7.35
C THR A 409 14.70 -17.38 -6.74
N LEU A 410 13.61 -16.94 -7.37
CA LEU A 410 12.64 -16.02 -6.79
C LEU A 410 11.59 -16.82 -6.01
N ILE A 411 11.60 -16.69 -4.68
CA ILE A 411 10.61 -17.25 -3.77
C ILE A 411 9.46 -16.25 -3.68
N LYS A 412 8.23 -16.72 -3.88
CA LYS A 412 7.01 -15.91 -3.75
C LYS A 412 6.11 -16.53 -2.69
N ASP A 413 5.91 -15.82 -1.60
CA ASP A 413 4.99 -16.18 -0.52
C ASP A 413 3.69 -15.41 -0.66
N HIS A 414 2.57 -16.12 -0.67
CA HIS A 414 1.24 -15.53 -0.71
C HIS A 414 0.37 -16.08 0.40
N VAL A 415 0.09 -15.26 1.40
CA VAL A 415 -0.75 -15.61 2.56
C VAL A 415 -2.11 -14.93 2.44
N LEU A 416 -3.17 -15.71 2.57
CA LEU A 416 -4.54 -15.25 2.75
C LEU A 416 -5.03 -15.67 4.14
N TYR A 417 -5.53 -14.72 4.93
CA TYR A 417 -6.04 -15.03 6.26
C TYR A 417 -7.30 -14.26 6.65
N LYS A 418 -8.06 -14.83 7.57
CA LYS A 418 -9.18 -14.17 8.26
C LYS A 418 -8.99 -14.27 9.76
N VAL A 419 -9.25 -13.16 10.44
CA VAL A 419 -9.25 -13.09 11.91
C VAL A 419 -10.47 -13.82 12.47
N PRO A 420 -10.38 -14.53 13.61
CA PRO A 420 -11.55 -15.11 14.27
C PRO A 420 -12.50 -14.05 14.79
N PHE A 421 -13.75 -14.44 15.09
CA PHE A 421 -14.83 -13.56 15.55
C PHE A 421 -15.34 -12.53 14.53
N GLY A 422 -15.06 -12.76 13.23
CA GLY A 422 -15.57 -11.95 12.12
C GLY A 422 -15.23 -10.46 12.26
N ILE A 423 -16.22 -9.59 12.02
CA ILE A 423 -16.04 -8.13 11.99
C ILE A 423 -15.49 -7.57 13.30
N LEU A 424 -15.94 -8.08 14.43
CA LEU A 424 -15.50 -7.60 15.75
C LEU A 424 -14.05 -7.98 16.03
N GLY A 425 -13.69 -9.22 15.73
CA GLY A 425 -12.31 -9.69 15.85
C GLY A 425 -11.37 -8.93 14.90
N ASP A 426 -11.82 -8.68 13.69
CA ASP A 426 -11.07 -7.91 12.70
C ASP A 426 -10.80 -6.47 13.16
N PHE A 427 -11.81 -5.81 13.71
CA PHE A 427 -11.68 -4.45 14.25
C PHE A 427 -10.67 -4.35 15.40
N ILE A 428 -10.70 -5.33 16.33
CA ILE A 428 -9.87 -5.31 17.54
C ILE A 428 -8.45 -5.83 17.28
N ALA A 429 -8.33 -6.92 16.53
CA ALA A 429 -7.09 -7.69 16.45
C ALA A 429 -6.30 -7.52 15.14
N HIS A 430 -6.92 -7.00 14.06
CA HIS A 430 -6.26 -6.92 12.75
C HIS A 430 -4.91 -6.18 12.77
N GLY A 431 -4.86 -4.98 13.36
CA GLY A 431 -3.63 -4.19 13.41
C GLY A 431 -2.50 -4.85 14.20
N PHE A 432 -2.87 -5.63 15.21
CA PHE A 432 -1.95 -6.38 16.05
C PHE A 432 -1.43 -7.63 15.33
N ILE A 433 -2.33 -8.42 14.77
CA ILE A 433 -2.02 -9.62 14.00
C ILE A 433 -1.14 -9.27 12.78
N ARG A 434 -1.46 -8.19 12.08
CA ARG A 434 -0.65 -7.74 10.94
C ARG A 434 0.79 -7.43 11.33
N ARG A 435 1.01 -6.77 12.49
CA ARG A 435 2.37 -6.50 13.01
C ARG A 435 3.13 -7.76 13.35
N ASP A 436 2.45 -8.78 13.88
CA ASP A 436 3.09 -10.06 14.18
C ASP A 436 3.48 -10.80 12.91
N ILE A 437 2.60 -10.86 11.92
CA ILE A 437 2.90 -11.45 10.62
C ILE A 437 4.08 -10.69 9.95
N GLU A 438 4.09 -9.37 10.01
CA GLU A 438 5.20 -8.54 9.51
C GLU A 438 6.53 -8.92 10.17
N LYS A 439 6.59 -9.01 11.50
CA LYS A 439 7.79 -9.42 12.22
C LYS A 439 8.25 -10.83 11.83
N ILE A 440 7.31 -11.77 11.67
CA ILE A 440 7.61 -13.15 11.28
C ILE A 440 8.23 -13.18 9.88
N PHE A 441 7.63 -12.49 8.90
CA PHE A 441 8.14 -12.51 7.53
C PHE A 441 9.45 -11.72 7.38
N THR A 442 9.60 -10.58 8.06
CA THR A 442 10.87 -9.83 8.08
C THR A 442 12.02 -10.68 8.66
N TYR A 443 11.78 -11.39 9.77
CA TYR A 443 12.76 -12.33 10.33
C TYR A 443 13.07 -13.45 9.35
N ARG A 444 12.04 -14.06 8.74
CA ARG A 444 12.18 -15.15 7.77
C ARG A 444 13.04 -14.71 6.58
N GLN A 445 12.77 -13.56 5.99
CA GLN A 445 13.54 -13.04 4.86
C GLN A 445 15.02 -12.89 5.23
N LYS A 446 15.30 -12.24 6.37
CA LYS A 446 16.67 -12.07 6.85
C LYS A 446 17.37 -13.42 7.08
N LYS A 447 16.66 -14.38 7.67
CA LYS A 447 17.22 -15.70 7.96
C LYS A 447 17.49 -16.53 6.70
N ILE A 448 16.62 -16.44 5.72
CA ILE A 448 16.80 -17.03 4.39
C ILE A 448 18.01 -16.40 3.69
N ASP A 449 18.17 -15.08 3.73
CA ASP A 449 19.34 -14.40 3.19
C ASP A 449 20.64 -14.88 3.84
N GLU A 450 20.67 -15.01 5.17
CA GLU A 450 21.83 -15.54 5.90
C GLU A 450 22.18 -16.97 5.45
N LEU A 451 21.18 -17.84 5.32
CA LEU A 451 21.37 -19.26 4.98
C LEU A 451 21.86 -19.46 3.54
N PHE A 452 21.32 -18.70 2.59
CA PHE A 452 21.63 -18.90 1.18
C PHE A 452 22.81 -18.05 0.68
N ASN A 453 23.09 -16.88 1.27
CA ASN A 453 24.23 -16.04 0.89
C ASN A 453 25.55 -16.42 1.58
N HIS A 454 25.52 -16.99 2.79
CA HIS A 454 26.73 -17.36 3.55
C HIS A 454 27.16 -18.80 3.39
N GLN A 455 26.56 -19.58 2.46
CA GLN A 455 26.93 -20.98 2.15
C GLN A 455 27.39 -21.77 3.39
N ASP A 456 26.54 -21.87 4.40
CA ASP A 456 26.72 -22.94 5.37
C ASP A 456 26.36 -24.25 4.66
N LYS A 457 27.42 -24.88 4.05
CA LYS A 457 27.33 -26.12 3.24
C LYS A 457 26.74 -27.31 4.01
N ASN A 458 26.46 -27.14 5.30
CA ASN A 458 26.01 -28.22 6.19
C ASN A 458 24.48 -28.33 6.36
N ILE A 459 23.68 -27.39 5.79
CA ILE A 459 22.21 -27.40 5.96
C ILE A 459 21.49 -27.80 4.66
N ILE A 460 22.20 -27.77 3.52
CA ILE A 460 21.62 -28.01 2.18
C ILE A 460 21.92 -29.42 1.64
N ASN A 461 22.65 -30.27 2.41
CA ASN A 461 22.93 -31.69 2.06
C ASN A 461 22.00 -32.66 2.79
#